data_67122700a80e8a63c556745e5d852bef
#
_entry.id   67122700a80e8a63c556745e5d852bef
#
_cell.length_a   1.000
_cell.length_b   1.000
_cell.length_c   1.000
_cell.angle_alpha   90.00
_cell.angle_beta   90.00
_cell.angle_gamma   90.00
#
_symmetry.space_group_name_H-M   'P 1'
#
loop_
_entity.id
_entity.type
_entity.pdbx_description
1 polymer ?
#
loop_
_entity_poly.entity_id
_entity_poly.type
_entity_poly.pdbx_seq_one_letter_code
_entity_poly.pdbx_strand_id
1 'polypeptide(L)'
;MPKIFATVAIIFIISSCEVQESNNIYKGPNVPGDFNNQFNSNSFSKQELDRITKKLSNFLNIEVDLNKKIVINLEDKTISNLIDCGYMNNEVYVEYIERIFGSKLNITIQFKNIFNEGNYLITNKPIEYIFTSKETGTRWRFRTNSPKELLVGNPVYDNNPYRVCLSKNKLESKIVNIFNNIKNE
;
A
#
# COMPACT_ATOMS: atom_id res chain seq x y z
N MET A 1 -46.78 -23.25 66.50
CA MET A 1 -45.44 -23.13 65.84
C MET A 1 -45.67 -22.75 64.39
N PRO A 2 -45.41 -21.49 63.98
CA PRO A 2 -45.56 -21.10 62.61
C PRO A 2 -44.27 -21.41 61.85
N LYS A 3 -44.38 -22.10 60.71
CA LYS A 3 -43.26 -22.34 59.78
C LYS A 3 -43.04 -21.11 58.94
N ILE A 4 -41.86 -20.50 59.10
CA ILE A 4 -41.38 -19.41 58.26
C ILE A 4 -40.87 -20.01 56.96
N PHE A 5 -41.57 -19.79 55.83
CA PHE A 5 -41.08 -20.06 54.52
C PHE A 5 -40.18 -18.90 54.08
N ALA A 6 -38.86 -19.12 54.04
CA ALA A 6 -37.93 -18.21 53.46
C ALA A 6 -37.95 -18.35 51.94
N THR A 7 -38.55 -17.42 51.24
CA THR A 7 -38.53 -17.33 49.79
C THR A 7 -37.21 -16.69 49.37
N VAL A 8 -36.28 -17.47 48.89
CA VAL A 8 -35.03 -16.99 48.29
C VAL A 8 -35.35 -16.51 46.87
N ALA A 9 -35.41 -15.19 46.70
CA ALA A 9 -35.49 -14.56 45.37
C ALA A 9 -34.10 -14.58 44.74
N ILE A 10 -33.88 -15.45 43.78
CA ILE A 10 -32.69 -15.48 42.94
C ILE A 10 -32.85 -14.36 41.87
N ILE A 11 -32.22 -13.24 42.11
CA ILE A 11 -32.12 -12.16 41.11
C ILE A 11 -31.08 -12.61 40.08
N PHE A 12 -31.55 -13.11 38.94
CA PHE A 12 -30.73 -13.25 37.77
C PHE A 12 -30.35 -11.83 37.25
N ILE A 13 -29.17 -11.38 37.59
CA ILE A 13 -28.57 -10.23 36.92
C ILE A 13 -28.13 -10.76 35.54
N ILE A 14 -29.01 -10.62 34.57
CA ILE A 14 -28.63 -10.76 33.16
C ILE A 14 -27.79 -9.52 32.85
N SER A 15 -26.47 -9.60 33.06
CA SER A 15 -25.56 -8.67 32.44
C SER A 15 -25.67 -8.86 30.93
N SER A 16 -26.57 -8.11 30.31
CA SER A 16 -26.56 -7.91 28.87
C SER A 16 -25.20 -7.30 28.57
N CYS A 17 -24.29 -8.14 28.07
CA CYS A 17 -23.11 -7.65 27.38
C CYS A 17 -23.67 -6.93 26.15
N GLU A 18 -23.92 -5.62 26.26
CA GLU A 18 -24.11 -4.78 25.09
C GLU A 18 -22.81 -4.89 24.31
N VAL A 19 -22.83 -5.74 23.29
CA VAL A 19 -21.82 -5.70 22.24
C VAL A 19 -22.00 -4.34 21.60
N GLN A 20 -21.16 -3.40 22.03
CA GLN A 20 -21.08 -2.08 21.44
C GLN A 20 -20.64 -2.32 20.00
N GLU A 21 -21.62 -2.33 19.08
CA GLU A 21 -21.35 -2.38 17.64
C GLU A 21 -20.53 -1.15 17.32
N SER A 22 -19.21 -1.29 17.31
CA SER A 22 -18.33 -0.26 16.79
C SER A 22 -18.50 -0.28 15.28
N ASN A 23 -19.44 0.48 14.77
CA ASN A 23 -19.60 0.68 13.34
C ASN A 23 -18.35 1.40 12.83
N ASN A 24 -17.39 0.63 12.35
CA ASN A 24 -16.20 1.16 11.72
C ASN A 24 -16.59 1.90 10.44
N ILE A 25 -16.37 3.20 10.41
CA ILE A 25 -16.70 4.05 9.26
C ILE A 25 -15.47 4.19 8.40
N TYR A 26 -15.52 3.57 7.22
CA TYR A 26 -14.49 3.71 6.20
C TYR A 26 -14.87 4.80 5.18
N LYS A 27 -13.89 5.65 4.87
CA LYS A 27 -13.94 6.62 3.77
C LYS A 27 -12.81 6.30 2.80
N GLY A 28 -13.15 6.10 1.53
CA GLY A 28 -12.17 5.78 0.48
C GLY A 28 -11.13 6.89 0.25
N PRO A 29 -10.07 6.59 -0.54
CA PRO A 29 -9.05 7.56 -0.89
C PRO A 29 -9.59 8.67 -1.78
N ASN A 30 -8.99 9.87 -1.67
CA ASN A 30 -9.35 11.05 -2.46
C ASN A 30 -8.44 11.27 -3.68
N VAL A 31 -7.38 10.47 -3.83
CA VAL A 31 -6.42 10.64 -4.90
C VAL A 31 -7.00 10.06 -6.20
N PRO A 32 -7.02 10.80 -7.32
CA PRO A 32 -7.44 10.25 -8.60
C PRO A 32 -6.58 9.04 -8.99
N GLY A 33 -7.23 7.92 -9.33
CA GLY A 33 -6.54 6.65 -9.64
C GLY A 33 -5.86 6.61 -11.00
N ASP A 34 -6.08 7.60 -11.85
CA ASP A 34 -5.61 7.60 -13.24
C ASP A 34 -4.31 8.41 -13.36
N PHE A 35 -3.20 7.75 -13.08
CA PHE A 35 -1.89 8.29 -13.41
C PHE A 35 -1.30 7.54 -14.60
N ASN A 36 -1.00 8.25 -15.66
CA ASN A 36 -0.21 7.72 -16.76
C ASN A 36 1.27 7.75 -16.34
N ASN A 37 1.69 6.72 -15.60
CA ASN A 37 3.04 6.57 -15.07
C ASN A 37 3.95 5.75 -15.99
N GLN A 38 3.55 5.56 -17.23
CA GLN A 38 4.39 4.96 -18.23
C GLN A 38 5.22 6.07 -18.86
N PHE A 39 6.53 6.02 -18.70
CA PHE A 39 7.36 6.77 -19.61
C PHE A 39 7.34 6.06 -20.96
N ASN A 40 7.22 6.83 -22.03
CA ASN A 40 7.34 6.30 -23.38
C ASN A 40 8.67 5.57 -23.47
N SER A 41 8.65 4.40 -24.11
CA SER A 41 9.83 3.60 -24.35
C SER A 41 10.90 4.45 -25.04
N ASN A 42 11.83 4.95 -24.26
CA ASN A 42 12.94 5.73 -24.78
C ASN A 42 14.14 4.82 -25.02
N SER A 43 14.81 5.05 -26.14
CA SER A 43 16.07 4.40 -26.45
C SER A 43 17.20 5.14 -25.73
N PHE A 44 18.05 4.40 -25.02
CA PHE A 44 19.17 4.93 -24.24
C PHE A 44 20.48 4.27 -24.67
N SER A 45 21.54 5.03 -24.77
CA SER A 45 22.90 4.52 -24.88
C SER A 45 23.33 3.86 -23.57
N LYS A 46 24.40 3.08 -23.59
CA LYS A 46 24.96 2.49 -22.36
C LYS A 46 25.36 3.55 -21.33
N GLN A 47 25.95 4.65 -21.76
CA GLN A 47 26.35 5.75 -20.86
C GLN A 47 25.14 6.42 -20.18
N GLU A 48 24.05 6.61 -20.91
CA GLU A 48 22.80 7.14 -20.34
C GLU A 48 22.21 6.17 -19.33
N LEU A 49 22.24 4.85 -19.61
CA LEU A 49 21.79 3.83 -18.65
C LEU A 49 22.62 3.84 -17.35
N ASP A 50 23.93 3.96 -17.45
CA ASP A 50 24.80 4.03 -16.27
C ASP A 50 24.46 5.26 -15.41
N ARG A 51 24.17 6.42 -16.08
CA ARG A 51 23.70 7.62 -15.36
C ARG A 51 22.33 7.46 -14.72
N ILE A 52 21.37 6.84 -15.42
CA ILE A 52 20.04 6.51 -14.90
C ILE A 52 20.18 5.59 -13.66
N THR A 53 20.95 4.53 -13.78
CA THR A 53 21.17 3.56 -12.71
C THR A 53 21.74 4.24 -11.47
N LYS A 54 22.76 5.11 -11.66
CA LYS A 54 23.35 5.89 -10.56
C LYS A 54 22.35 6.84 -9.90
N LYS A 55 21.55 7.57 -10.70
CA LYS A 55 20.53 8.50 -10.17
C LYS A 55 19.42 7.75 -9.43
N LEU A 56 18.99 6.57 -9.94
CA LEU A 56 18.00 5.72 -9.25
C LEU A 56 18.58 5.15 -7.95
N SER A 57 19.83 4.67 -7.96
CA SER A 57 20.47 4.15 -6.75
C SER A 57 20.58 5.21 -5.65
N ASN A 58 20.94 6.42 -6.02
CA ASN A 58 21.00 7.55 -5.08
C ASN A 58 19.60 7.93 -4.56
N PHE A 59 18.60 7.95 -5.44
CA PHE A 59 17.22 8.29 -5.05
C PHE A 59 16.60 7.24 -4.13
N LEU A 60 16.80 5.96 -4.43
CA LEU A 60 16.21 4.86 -3.67
C LEU A 60 17.08 4.44 -2.47
N ASN A 61 18.30 4.98 -2.38
CA ASN A 61 19.32 4.63 -1.38
C ASN A 61 19.63 3.12 -1.33
N ILE A 62 19.65 2.48 -2.50
CA ILE A 62 19.97 1.07 -2.69
C ILE A 62 20.74 0.88 -3.99
N GLU A 63 21.46 -0.21 -4.13
CA GLU A 63 22.06 -0.59 -5.40
C GLU A 63 20.96 -1.02 -6.40
N VAL A 64 20.94 -0.39 -7.57
CA VAL A 64 19.95 -0.64 -8.62
C VAL A 64 20.59 -1.39 -9.78
N ASP A 65 19.97 -2.50 -10.18
CA ASP A 65 20.22 -3.20 -11.44
C ASP A 65 18.91 -3.17 -12.25
N LEU A 66 18.92 -2.48 -13.39
CA LEU A 66 17.73 -2.33 -14.23
C LEU A 66 17.23 -3.65 -14.85
N ASN A 67 18.04 -4.69 -14.83
CA ASN A 67 17.66 -6.04 -15.31
C ASN A 67 17.01 -6.89 -14.21
N LYS A 68 17.08 -6.44 -12.97
CA LYS A 68 16.54 -7.15 -11.81
C LYS A 68 15.31 -6.46 -11.25
N LYS A 69 14.60 -7.21 -10.47
CA LYS A 69 13.50 -6.71 -9.64
C LYS A 69 14.07 -5.94 -8.45
N ILE A 70 13.72 -4.67 -8.33
CA ILE A 70 14.08 -3.81 -7.21
C ILE A 70 13.00 -3.97 -6.14
N VAL A 71 13.40 -4.30 -4.92
CA VAL A 71 12.48 -4.42 -3.79
C VAL A 71 12.91 -3.43 -2.72
N ILE A 72 12.01 -2.53 -2.36
CA ILE A 72 12.20 -1.55 -1.30
C ILE A 72 11.32 -1.96 -0.12
N ASN A 73 11.92 -2.15 1.02
CA ASN A 73 11.20 -2.40 2.26
C ASN A 73 11.06 -1.07 3.01
N LEU A 74 9.84 -0.63 3.18
CA LEU A 74 9.55 0.54 3.99
C LEU A 74 9.07 0.10 5.36
N GLU A 75 9.79 0.53 6.35
CA GLU A 75 9.39 0.49 7.75
C GLU A 75 9.05 1.92 8.12
N ASP A 76 7.84 2.19 8.65
CA ASP A 76 7.41 3.47 9.18
C ASP A 76 6.55 4.44 8.33
N LYS A 77 6.22 5.54 9.00
CA LYS A 77 5.35 6.69 8.67
C LYS A 77 5.49 7.27 7.24
N THR A 78 6.47 6.83 6.47
CA THR A 78 6.66 7.26 5.07
C THR A 78 5.64 6.62 4.12
N ILE A 79 4.96 5.56 4.54
CA ILE A 79 3.99 4.83 3.70
C ILE A 79 2.83 5.76 3.32
N SER A 80 2.28 6.49 4.27
CA SER A 80 1.18 7.44 4.04
C SER A 80 1.56 8.57 3.06
N ASN A 81 2.85 8.84 2.87
CA ASN A 81 3.32 9.79 1.86
C ASN A 81 3.29 9.26 0.43
N LEU A 82 3.30 7.94 0.24
CA LEU A 82 3.39 7.29 -1.07
C LEU A 82 2.05 6.77 -1.55
N ILE A 83 1.18 6.37 -0.64
CA ILE A 83 -0.11 5.77 -0.95
C ILE A 83 -1.24 6.39 -0.12
N ASP A 84 -2.44 6.34 -0.66
CA ASP A 84 -3.68 6.72 0.00
C ASP A 84 -4.63 5.52 0.00
N CYS A 85 -4.97 5.04 1.17
CA CYS A 85 -5.97 3.98 1.37
C CYS A 85 -7.24 4.52 2.04
N GLY A 86 -7.41 5.86 2.09
CA GLY A 86 -8.52 6.50 2.78
C GLY A 86 -8.36 6.53 4.29
N TYR A 87 -9.49 6.52 4.99
CA TYR A 87 -9.57 6.69 6.44
C TYR A 87 -10.45 5.62 7.08
N MET A 88 -10.10 5.21 8.28
CA MET A 88 -10.92 4.39 9.16
C MET A 88 -11.17 5.17 10.46
N ASN A 89 -12.43 5.47 10.78
CA ASN A 89 -12.80 6.23 11.99
C ASN A 89 -12.04 7.56 12.12
N ASN A 90 -11.82 8.27 11.00
CA ASN A 90 -11.02 9.50 10.86
C ASN A 90 -9.50 9.33 11.06
N GLU A 91 -8.99 8.13 11.29
CA GLU A 91 -7.57 7.82 11.25
C GLU A 91 -7.15 7.45 9.82
N VAL A 92 -5.95 7.86 9.39
CA VAL A 92 -5.39 7.45 8.10
C VAL A 92 -5.30 5.93 8.04
N TYR A 93 -5.95 5.32 7.04
CA TYR A 93 -6.13 3.86 7.03
C TYR A 93 -4.81 3.08 7.00
N VAL A 94 -3.78 3.62 6.35
CA VAL A 94 -2.44 3.00 6.34
C VAL A 94 -1.86 2.92 7.75
N GLU A 95 -1.98 3.98 8.54
CA GLU A 95 -1.51 4.04 9.93
C GLU A 95 -2.34 3.10 10.83
N TYR A 96 -3.65 3.04 10.58
CA TYR A 96 -4.54 2.09 11.23
C TYR A 96 -4.11 0.64 10.99
N ILE A 97 -3.83 0.26 9.72
CA ILE A 97 -3.38 -1.10 9.36
C ILE A 97 -2.03 -1.41 10.04
N GLU A 98 -1.10 -0.46 10.04
CA GLU A 98 0.22 -0.64 10.65
C GLU A 98 0.09 -0.89 12.16
N ARG A 99 -0.72 -0.09 12.82
CA ARG A 99 -0.95 -0.19 14.27
C ARG A 99 -1.65 -1.48 14.67
N ILE A 100 -2.69 -1.91 13.94
CA ILE A 100 -3.50 -3.09 14.31
C ILE A 100 -2.83 -4.39 13.86
N PHE A 101 -2.25 -4.43 12.68
CA PHE A 101 -1.72 -5.65 12.09
C PHE A 101 -0.19 -5.70 12.02
N GLY A 102 0.49 -4.64 12.48
CA GLY A 102 1.94 -4.53 12.39
C GLY A 102 2.44 -4.73 10.95
N SER A 103 1.72 -4.21 9.97
CA SER A 103 2.01 -4.47 8.56
C SER A 103 3.30 -3.76 8.11
N LYS A 104 3.99 -4.41 7.17
CA LYS A 104 5.13 -3.83 6.44
C LYS A 104 4.74 -3.59 5.00
N LEU A 105 5.20 -2.49 4.40
CA LEU A 105 5.02 -2.22 2.99
C LEU A 105 6.29 -2.56 2.21
N ASN A 106 6.13 -3.43 1.24
CA ASN A 106 7.16 -3.70 0.23
C ASN A 106 6.75 -3.07 -1.09
N ILE A 107 7.64 -2.29 -1.68
CA ILE A 107 7.46 -1.72 -3.02
C ILE A 107 8.32 -2.51 -3.99
N THR A 108 7.72 -2.91 -5.10
CA THR A 108 8.43 -3.59 -6.17
C THR A 108 8.44 -2.74 -7.42
N ILE A 109 9.64 -2.44 -7.91
CA ILE A 109 9.88 -1.73 -9.16
C ILE A 109 10.55 -2.71 -10.11
N GLN A 110 10.07 -2.77 -11.35
CA GLN A 110 10.65 -3.61 -12.39
C GLN A 110 10.62 -2.88 -13.73
N PHE A 111 11.74 -2.95 -14.43
CA PHE A 111 11.87 -2.46 -15.80
C PHE A 111 11.88 -3.64 -16.79
N LYS A 112 11.42 -3.39 -17.99
CA LYS A 112 11.68 -4.24 -19.14
C LYS A 112 12.78 -3.57 -19.96
N ASN A 113 13.89 -4.25 -20.09
CA ASN A 113 15.06 -3.78 -20.84
C ASN A 113 15.24 -4.65 -22.07
N ILE A 114 15.25 -4.04 -23.24
CA ILE A 114 15.47 -4.72 -24.52
C ILE A 114 16.63 -4.03 -25.20
N PHE A 115 17.70 -4.78 -25.47
CA PHE A 115 18.82 -4.29 -26.27
C PHE A 115 18.49 -4.46 -27.77
N ASN A 116 18.60 -3.39 -28.52
CA ASN A 116 18.38 -3.38 -29.96
C ASN A 116 19.32 -2.37 -30.62
N GLU A 117 20.08 -2.80 -31.64
CA GLU A 117 20.93 -1.96 -32.50
C GLU A 117 21.83 -0.96 -31.74
N GLY A 118 22.49 -1.43 -30.68
CA GLY A 118 23.41 -0.63 -29.87
C GLY A 118 22.76 0.25 -28.81
N ASN A 119 21.43 0.27 -28.73
CA ASN A 119 20.65 1.02 -27.76
C ASN A 119 19.79 0.10 -26.88
N TYR A 120 19.39 0.63 -25.73
CA TYR A 120 18.54 -0.04 -24.74
C TYR A 120 17.17 0.60 -24.72
N LEU A 121 16.16 -0.17 -25.07
CA LEU A 121 14.77 0.23 -24.93
C LEU A 121 14.28 -0.14 -23.53
N ILE A 122 14.03 0.87 -22.70
CA ILE A 122 13.57 0.67 -21.34
C ILE A 122 12.10 1.06 -21.21
N THR A 123 11.31 0.16 -20.65
CA THR A 123 9.93 0.46 -20.22
C THR A 123 9.75 0.06 -18.76
N ASN A 124 9.01 0.85 -18.00
CA ASN A 124 8.66 0.47 -16.64
C ASN A 124 7.40 -0.42 -16.62
N LYS A 125 7.41 -1.40 -15.72
CA LYS A 125 6.18 -2.09 -15.34
C LYS A 125 5.46 -1.27 -14.26
N PRO A 126 4.14 -1.45 -14.10
CA PRO A 126 3.43 -0.85 -12.98
C PRO A 126 4.11 -1.21 -11.66
N ILE A 127 4.31 -0.21 -10.81
CA ILE A 127 4.91 -0.41 -9.49
C ILE A 127 3.92 -1.20 -8.64
N GLU A 128 4.40 -2.22 -7.96
CA GLU A 128 3.60 -3.03 -7.05
C GLU A 128 3.87 -2.62 -5.62
N TYR A 129 2.79 -2.46 -4.86
CA TYR A 129 2.78 -2.21 -3.43
C TYR A 129 2.19 -3.43 -2.73
N ILE A 130 2.90 -3.97 -1.75
CA ILE A 130 2.52 -5.20 -1.06
C ILE A 130 2.59 -4.96 0.44
N PHE A 131 1.44 -4.87 1.07
CA PHE A 131 1.35 -4.96 2.53
C PHE A 131 1.47 -6.41 2.97
N THR A 132 2.19 -6.63 4.04
CA THR A 132 2.30 -7.95 4.68
C THR A 132 2.05 -7.77 6.16
N SER A 133 1.01 -8.43 6.70
CA SER A 133 0.79 -8.49 8.13
C SER A 133 1.90 -9.28 8.81
N LYS A 134 2.48 -8.74 9.87
CA LYS A 134 3.49 -9.44 10.68
C LYS A 134 2.87 -10.59 11.46
N GLU A 135 1.62 -10.43 11.87
CA GLU A 135 0.92 -11.39 12.71
C GLU A 135 0.45 -12.62 11.92
N THR A 136 -0.24 -12.39 10.79
CA THR A 136 -0.88 -13.47 10.02
C THR A 136 -0.11 -13.88 8.77
N GLY A 137 0.87 -13.08 8.33
CA GLY A 137 1.55 -13.26 7.05
C GLY A 137 0.66 -12.93 5.83
N THR A 138 -0.56 -12.47 6.05
CA THR A 138 -1.49 -12.10 4.97
C THR A 138 -0.89 -10.97 4.14
N ARG A 139 -1.05 -11.08 2.81
CA ARG A 139 -0.51 -10.13 1.86
C ARG A 139 -1.62 -9.46 1.06
N TRP A 140 -1.58 -8.12 1.01
CA TRP A 140 -2.44 -7.31 0.17
C TRP A 140 -1.59 -6.62 -0.89
N ARG A 141 -2.00 -6.77 -2.15
CA ARG A 141 -1.23 -6.25 -3.28
C ARG A 141 -2.09 -5.32 -4.12
N PHE A 142 -1.54 -4.17 -4.48
CA PHE A 142 -2.11 -3.30 -5.50
C PHE A 142 -1.00 -2.76 -6.42
N ARG A 143 -1.39 -2.16 -7.53
CA ARG A 143 -0.48 -1.59 -8.53
C ARG A 143 -0.87 -0.16 -8.81
N THR A 144 0.07 0.62 -9.30
CA THR A 144 -0.15 2.02 -9.67
C THR A 144 -1.40 2.24 -10.53
N ASN A 145 -1.61 1.39 -11.55
CA ASN A 145 -2.68 1.55 -12.53
C ASN A 145 -3.86 0.57 -12.32
N SER A 146 -3.88 -0.14 -11.23
CA SER A 146 -4.92 -1.11 -10.94
C SER A 146 -5.09 -1.24 -9.43
N PRO A 147 -5.82 -0.31 -8.81
CA PRO A 147 -6.17 -0.43 -7.42
C PRO A 147 -6.96 -1.73 -7.24
N LYS A 148 -6.58 -2.54 -6.27
CA LYS A 148 -7.38 -3.70 -5.88
C LYS A 148 -8.16 -3.36 -4.65
N GLU A 149 -9.42 -3.72 -4.67
CA GLU A 149 -10.23 -3.77 -3.46
C GLU A 149 -9.64 -4.82 -2.51
N LEU A 150 -9.42 -4.39 -1.28
CA LEU A 150 -8.96 -5.26 -0.22
C LEU A 150 -10.14 -5.55 0.70
N LEU A 151 -10.56 -6.81 0.77
CA LEU A 151 -11.48 -7.25 1.80
C LEU A 151 -10.68 -7.36 3.10
N VAL A 152 -10.78 -6.36 3.97
CA VAL A 152 -10.00 -6.27 5.22
C VAL A 152 -10.89 -6.25 6.45
N GLY A 153 -12.17 -5.96 6.27
CA GLY A 153 -13.12 -5.81 7.36
C GLY A 153 -14.10 -6.96 7.50
N ASN A 154 -14.82 -6.93 8.61
CA ASN A 154 -15.97 -7.81 8.81
C ASN A 154 -17.23 -7.12 8.25
N PRO A 155 -17.94 -7.70 7.26
CA PRO A 155 -19.12 -7.08 6.65
C PRO A 155 -20.26 -6.84 7.65
N VAL A 156 -20.25 -7.48 8.82
CA VAL A 156 -21.25 -7.27 9.87
C VAL A 156 -21.01 -5.97 10.65
N TYR A 157 -19.73 -5.60 10.83
CA TYR A 157 -19.34 -4.46 11.69
C TYR A 157 -18.84 -3.25 10.90
N ASP A 158 -18.49 -3.42 9.62
CA ASP A 158 -17.96 -2.35 8.79
C ASP A 158 -19.03 -1.84 7.83
N ASN A 159 -19.17 -0.52 7.72
CA ASN A 159 -20.05 0.11 6.75
C ASN A 159 -19.66 -0.24 5.29
N ASN A 160 -18.37 -0.49 5.06
CA ASN A 160 -17.84 -0.97 3.80
C ASN A 160 -16.64 -1.90 4.09
N PRO A 161 -16.77 -3.22 3.91
CA PRO A 161 -15.69 -4.18 4.14
C PRO A 161 -14.59 -4.11 3.07
N TYR A 162 -14.87 -3.49 1.93
CA TYR A 162 -13.90 -3.34 0.84
C TYR A 162 -13.05 -2.09 1.05
N ARG A 163 -11.75 -2.23 0.83
CA ARG A 163 -10.77 -1.16 0.95
C ARG A 163 -10.01 -1.03 -0.34
N VAL A 164 -9.76 0.20 -0.75
CA VAL A 164 -9.01 0.54 -1.96
C VAL A 164 -7.80 1.35 -1.58
N CYS A 165 -6.64 1.00 -2.13
CA CYS A 165 -5.43 1.79 -1.98
C CYS A 165 -4.97 2.31 -3.34
N LEU A 166 -4.57 3.57 -3.37
CA LEU A 166 -4.09 4.27 -4.56
C LEU A 166 -2.69 4.83 -4.32
N SER A 167 -1.84 4.79 -5.34
CA SER A 167 -0.58 5.52 -5.29
C SER A 167 -0.82 7.03 -5.32
N LYS A 168 -0.05 7.78 -4.54
CA LYS A 168 0.02 9.25 -4.62
C LYS A 168 0.92 9.75 -5.75
N ASN A 169 1.40 8.86 -6.60
CA ASN A 169 2.26 9.14 -7.77
C ASN A 169 3.61 9.82 -7.46
N LYS A 170 4.02 9.89 -6.21
CA LYS A 170 5.27 10.57 -5.84
C LYS A 170 6.50 9.79 -6.27
N LEU A 171 6.49 8.48 -6.05
CA LEU A 171 7.59 7.58 -6.44
C LEU A 171 7.67 7.45 -7.96
N GLU A 172 6.54 7.22 -8.59
CA GLU A 172 6.40 7.06 -10.03
C GLU A 172 6.89 8.29 -10.78
N SER A 173 6.38 9.46 -10.41
CA SER A 173 6.79 10.74 -11.03
C SER A 173 8.29 10.99 -10.90
N LYS A 174 8.88 10.65 -9.76
CA LYS A 174 10.31 10.82 -9.54
C LYS A 174 11.13 9.91 -10.46
N ILE A 175 10.71 8.65 -10.59
CA ILE A 175 11.34 7.69 -11.52
C ILE A 175 11.25 8.19 -12.95
N VAL A 176 10.04 8.54 -13.40
CA VAL A 176 9.81 9.08 -14.75
C VAL A 176 10.70 10.31 -15.04
N ASN A 177 10.79 11.22 -14.08
CA ASN A 177 11.62 12.41 -14.20
C ASN A 177 13.12 12.07 -14.32
N ILE A 178 13.61 11.05 -13.61
CA ILE A 178 15.01 10.61 -13.75
C ILE A 178 15.29 10.17 -15.18
N PHE A 179 14.40 9.39 -15.79
CA PHE A 179 14.56 8.93 -17.17
C PHE A 179 14.45 10.06 -18.20
N ASN A 180 13.48 10.96 -18.02
CA ASN A 180 13.26 12.05 -18.96
C ASN A 180 14.40 13.09 -18.94
N ASN A 181 14.93 13.38 -17.77
CA ASN A 181 15.97 14.41 -17.62
C ASN A 181 17.33 13.97 -18.18
N ILE A 182 17.59 12.66 -18.28
CA ILE A 182 18.86 12.18 -18.86
C ILE A 182 19.02 12.56 -20.33
N LYS A 183 17.92 12.64 -21.07
CA LYS A 183 17.96 13.01 -22.50
C LYS A 183 18.17 14.51 -22.75
N ASN A 184 17.98 15.31 -21.72
CA ASN A 184 18.11 16.78 -21.79
C ASN A 184 19.48 17.26 -21.24
N GLU A 185 20.33 16.35 -20.77
CA GLU A 185 21.71 16.56 -20.30
C GLU A 185 22.73 16.08 -21.32
#